data_f1ae3f5e4c0a02adf07e32dd8771b541
#
_entry.id   f1ae3f5e4c0a02adf07e32dd8771b541
#
_cell.length_a   1.000
_cell.length_b   1.000
_cell.length_c   1.000
_cell.angle_alpha   90.00
_cell.angle_beta   90.00
_cell.angle_gamma   90.00
#
_symmetry.space_group_name_H-M   'P 1'
#
loop_
_entity.id
_entity.type
_entity.pdbx_description
1 polymer ?
#
loop_
_entity_poly.entity_id
_entity_poly.type
_entity_poly.pdbx_seq_one_letter_code
_entity_poly.pdbx_strand_id
1 'polypeptide(L)'
;MAEISEVTARLLDYVSYDTQSEDDRESIPSTKKQFELAHKLAGELKELGASQVRISEQGYVYACIPANLEEGKTCPSLGFIAHMDTAPSFSGKDVKPQFIRDYDGQDICLNREQDIWMRTADFPDLKAYEGKTLITTDGTTLLGADDKAGIAEIMTMAAYFLGHPEVKHGTICIGFTPDEEVGRGADGFDVDGFGADVAYTCLLYTSP
;
A
#
# COMPACT_ATOMS: atom_id res chain seq x y z
N MET A 1 -7.22 15.66 20.28
CA MET A 1 -7.28 15.07 18.93
C MET A 1 -7.50 13.58 19.14
N ALA A 2 -8.45 12.95 18.43
CA ALA A 2 -8.57 11.50 18.51
C ALA A 2 -7.27 10.88 17.97
N GLU A 3 -6.78 9.87 18.68
CA GLU A 3 -5.57 9.14 18.30
C GLU A 3 -5.84 8.44 16.96
N ILE A 4 -4.98 8.68 15.97
CA ILE A 4 -5.02 7.96 14.69
C ILE A 4 -4.38 6.58 14.89
N SER A 5 -4.98 5.54 14.27
CA SER A 5 -4.40 4.19 14.31
C SER A 5 -3.04 4.15 13.62
N GLU A 6 -2.22 3.16 13.97
CA GLU A 6 -0.89 2.97 13.38
C GLU A 6 -0.96 2.79 11.86
N VAL A 7 -1.92 2.00 11.35
CA VAL A 7 -2.13 1.82 9.92
C VAL A 7 -2.49 3.13 9.22
N THR A 8 -3.31 3.97 9.84
CA THR A 8 -3.66 5.29 9.30
C THR A 8 -2.44 6.21 9.26
N ALA A 9 -1.61 6.21 10.32
CA ALA A 9 -0.39 7.00 10.35
C ALA A 9 0.58 6.60 9.23
N ARG A 10 0.74 5.31 8.97
CA ARG A 10 1.53 4.79 7.84
C ARG A 10 0.95 5.21 6.49
N LEU A 11 -0.37 5.08 6.29
CA LEU A 11 -1.01 5.53 5.06
C LEU A 11 -0.71 7.01 4.80
N LEU A 12 -0.88 7.88 5.80
CA LEU A 12 -0.62 9.32 5.66
C LEU A 12 0.84 9.63 5.33
N ASP A 13 1.78 8.87 5.86
CA ASP A 13 3.20 8.98 5.53
C ASP A 13 3.43 8.54 4.06
N TYR A 14 2.94 7.38 3.67
CA TYR A 14 3.21 6.83 2.35
C TYR A 14 2.54 7.60 1.20
N VAL A 15 1.35 8.16 1.41
CA VAL A 15 0.71 9.02 0.38
C VAL A 15 1.43 10.34 0.17
N SER A 16 2.33 10.74 1.06
CA SER A 16 3.16 11.93 0.89
C SER A 16 4.23 11.78 -0.20
N TYR A 17 4.58 10.53 -0.56
CA TYR A 17 5.55 10.23 -1.61
C TYR A 17 4.87 10.29 -2.98
N ASP A 18 5.42 11.08 -3.90
CA ASP A 18 5.02 11.06 -5.30
C ASP A 18 5.62 9.83 -5.98
N THR A 19 4.78 8.86 -6.29
CA THR A 19 5.17 7.59 -6.91
C THR A 19 4.46 7.34 -8.23
N GLN A 20 3.94 8.39 -8.88
CA GLN A 20 3.20 8.28 -10.13
C GLN A 20 4.01 7.54 -11.19
N SER A 21 3.44 6.49 -11.77
CA SER A 21 3.96 5.78 -12.92
C SER A 21 3.76 6.59 -14.22
N GLU A 22 4.36 6.15 -15.31
CA GLU A 22 4.29 6.82 -16.61
C GLU A 22 4.11 5.77 -17.72
N ASP A 23 3.10 5.98 -18.55
CA ASP A 23 2.82 5.13 -19.71
C ASP A 23 3.96 5.19 -20.73
N ASP A 24 4.05 4.17 -21.59
CA ASP A 24 4.96 4.12 -22.75
C ASP A 24 6.46 4.23 -22.40
N ARG A 25 6.85 3.86 -21.18
CA ARG A 25 8.26 3.77 -20.76
C ARG A 25 8.80 2.35 -20.88
N GLU A 26 10.00 2.22 -21.44
CA GLU A 26 10.70 0.93 -21.52
C GLU A 26 11.34 0.51 -20.19
N SER A 27 11.71 1.47 -19.34
CA SER A 27 12.35 1.20 -18.04
C SER A 27 11.36 0.70 -17.01
N ILE A 28 11.83 -0.13 -16.06
CA ILE A 28 11.16 -0.46 -14.81
C ILE A 28 12.08 -0.01 -13.68
N PRO A 29 11.57 0.82 -12.75
CA PRO A 29 10.26 1.46 -12.78
C PRO A 29 10.17 2.49 -13.91
N SER A 30 8.94 2.78 -14.36
CA SER A 30 8.66 3.78 -15.40
C SER A 30 9.10 5.18 -14.96
N THR A 31 9.08 5.43 -13.64
CA THR A 31 9.59 6.68 -13.04
C THR A 31 10.53 6.39 -11.87
N LYS A 32 11.63 7.13 -11.80
CA LYS A 32 12.62 6.98 -10.72
C LYS A 32 12.12 7.41 -9.35
N LYS A 33 11.09 8.24 -9.28
CA LYS A 33 10.50 8.72 -8.03
C LYS A 33 9.86 7.59 -7.19
N GLN A 34 9.51 6.46 -7.80
CA GLN A 34 9.03 5.28 -7.09
C GLN A 34 10.10 4.69 -6.14
N PHE A 35 11.39 4.87 -6.43
CA PHE A 35 12.46 4.45 -5.54
C PHE A 35 12.45 5.16 -4.18
N GLU A 36 11.89 6.36 -4.09
CA GLU A 36 11.85 7.10 -2.80
C GLU A 36 11.02 6.32 -1.78
N LEU A 37 9.81 5.86 -2.18
CA LEU A 37 8.99 5.01 -1.33
C LEU A 37 9.62 3.63 -1.13
N ALA A 38 10.21 3.02 -2.16
CA ALA A 38 10.89 1.74 -2.04
C ALA A 38 12.00 1.77 -0.96
N HIS A 39 12.83 2.81 -0.94
CA HIS A 39 13.87 2.99 0.07
C HIS A 39 13.30 3.20 1.47
N LYS A 40 12.23 3.99 1.58
CA LYS A 40 11.51 4.20 2.84
C LYS A 40 11.02 2.88 3.42
N LEU A 41 10.31 2.07 2.62
CA LEU A 41 9.75 0.80 3.04
C LEU A 41 10.83 -0.22 3.43
N ALA A 42 11.89 -0.33 2.63
CA ALA A 42 13.01 -1.21 2.95
C ALA A 42 13.74 -0.75 4.23
N GLY A 43 13.84 0.55 4.47
CA GLY A 43 14.38 1.11 5.71
C GLY A 43 13.54 0.69 6.93
N GLU A 44 12.24 0.91 6.89
CA GLU A 44 11.32 0.51 7.97
C GLU A 44 11.34 -1.00 8.24
N LEU A 45 11.31 -1.84 7.17
CA LEU A 45 11.38 -3.29 7.34
C LEU A 45 12.67 -3.73 8.05
N LYS A 46 13.80 -3.09 7.75
CA LYS A 46 15.07 -3.34 8.47
C LYS A 46 15.00 -2.91 9.92
N GLU A 47 14.46 -1.73 10.20
CA GLU A 47 14.27 -1.20 11.56
C GLU A 47 13.35 -2.08 12.40
N LEU A 48 12.30 -2.63 11.79
CA LEU A 48 11.40 -3.60 12.41
C LEU A 48 12.08 -4.95 12.69
N GLY A 49 13.20 -5.26 12.04
CA GLY A 49 13.92 -6.52 12.21
C GLY A 49 13.54 -7.61 11.20
N ALA A 50 12.88 -7.26 10.10
CA ALA A 50 12.62 -8.20 9.01
C ALA A 50 13.93 -8.70 8.40
N SER A 51 13.95 -9.94 7.94
CA SER A 51 15.09 -10.58 7.29
C SER A 51 15.04 -10.43 5.78
N GLN A 52 16.15 -10.66 5.10
CA GLN A 52 16.28 -10.69 3.64
C GLN A 52 15.77 -9.41 2.95
N VAL A 53 15.80 -8.25 3.63
CA VAL A 53 15.33 -6.99 3.07
C VAL A 53 16.23 -6.55 1.94
N ARG A 54 15.67 -6.47 0.74
CA ARG A 54 16.38 -6.05 -0.48
C ARG A 54 15.49 -5.19 -1.38
N ILE A 55 16.13 -4.36 -2.18
CA ILE A 55 15.50 -3.64 -3.30
C ILE A 55 16.19 -4.13 -4.57
N SER A 56 15.44 -4.54 -5.58
CA SER A 56 15.99 -4.90 -6.88
C SER A 56 16.41 -3.67 -7.69
N GLU A 57 17.19 -3.87 -8.74
CA GLU A 57 17.54 -2.79 -9.68
C GLU A 57 16.30 -2.14 -10.35
N GLN A 58 15.21 -2.89 -10.42
CA GLN A 58 13.93 -2.44 -10.97
C GLN A 58 12.97 -1.89 -9.90
N GLY A 59 13.42 -1.70 -8.66
CA GLY A 59 12.64 -1.04 -7.60
C GLY A 59 11.71 -1.96 -6.80
N TYR A 60 11.65 -3.26 -7.08
CA TYR A 60 10.88 -4.20 -6.24
C TYR A 60 11.50 -4.30 -4.85
N VAL A 61 10.67 -4.21 -3.83
CA VAL A 61 11.08 -4.40 -2.43
C VAL A 61 10.68 -5.79 -1.98
N TYR A 62 11.59 -6.50 -1.35
CA TYR A 62 11.34 -7.83 -0.77
C TYR A 62 11.81 -7.87 0.68
N ALA A 63 11.07 -8.60 1.50
CA ALA A 63 11.45 -8.92 2.87
C ALA A 63 10.83 -10.24 3.32
N CYS A 64 11.34 -10.78 4.43
CA CYS A 64 10.83 -12.00 5.03
C CYS A 64 10.76 -11.86 6.55
N ILE A 65 9.68 -12.37 7.15
CA ILE A 65 9.55 -12.62 8.57
C ILE A 65 9.68 -14.14 8.75
N PRO A 66 10.78 -14.65 9.32
CA PRO A 66 10.99 -16.09 9.50
C PRO A 66 9.91 -16.73 10.38
N ALA A 67 9.53 -17.96 10.08
CA ALA A 67 8.64 -18.73 10.94
C ALA A 67 9.17 -18.84 12.38
N ASN A 68 8.25 -18.81 13.34
CA ASN A 68 8.56 -18.99 14.76
C ASN A 68 7.78 -20.16 15.38
N LEU A 69 7.42 -21.16 14.57
CA LEU A 69 6.69 -22.34 14.97
C LEU A 69 7.47 -23.19 16.00
N GLU A 70 6.76 -24.01 16.74
CA GLU A 70 7.35 -25.04 17.61
C GLU A 70 8.13 -26.06 16.78
N GLU A 71 9.13 -26.69 17.40
CA GLU A 71 9.95 -27.73 16.75
C GLU A 71 9.08 -28.85 16.16
N GLY A 72 9.35 -29.18 14.90
CA GLY A 72 8.60 -30.23 14.15
C GLY A 72 7.27 -29.76 13.56
N LYS A 73 6.85 -28.49 13.76
CA LYS A 73 5.69 -27.91 13.08
C LYS A 73 6.12 -27.24 11.79
N THR A 74 5.31 -27.42 10.75
CA THR A 74 5.47 -26.75 9.46
C THR A 74 4.13 -26.21 8.98
N CYS A 75 4.16 -25.13 8.22
CA CYS A 75 3.01 -24.63 7.47
C CYS A 75 3.51 -23.95 6.19
N PRO A 76 2.67 -23.78 5.19
CA PRO A 76 3.02 -23.03 3.98
C PRO A 76 3.48 -21.61 4.31
N SER A 77 4.43 -21.13 3.50
CA SER A 77 4.83 -19.71 3.51
C SER A 77 3.77 -18.87 2.82
N LEU A 78 3.42 -17.74 3.43
CA LEU A 78 2.43 -16.79 2.90
C LEU A 78 3.12 -15.53 2.39
N GLY A 79 2.78 -15.13 1.18
CA GLY A 79 3.20 -13.86 0.59
C GLY A 79 2.10 -12.80 0.65
N PHE A 80 2.51 -11.55 0.88
CA PHE A 80 1.64 -10.38 0.77
C PHE A 80 2.30 -9.36 -0.15
N ILE A 81 1.55 -8.91 -1.15
CA ILE A 81 2.05 -8.04 -2.20
C ILE A 81 1.11 -6.83 -2.34
N ALA A 82 1.71 -5.65 -2.48
CA ALA A 82 1.01 -4.39 -2.78
C ALA A 82 1.87 -3.55 -3.74
N HIS A 83 1.24 -2.68 -4.54
CA HIS A 83 2.00 -1.83 -5.43
C HIS A 83 2.27 -0.44 -4.85
N MET A 84 3.40 0.15 -5.26
CA MET A 84 3.87 1.44 -4.73
C MET A 84 3.44 2.62 -5.60
N ASP A 85 3.26 2.37 -6.89
CA ASP A 85 2.95 3.44 -7.83
C ASP A 85 1.50 3.91 -7.75
N THR A 86 1.27 5.08 -8.28
CA THR A 86 -0.06 5.66 -8.49
C THR A 86 -0.29 5.89 -9.97
N ALA A 87 -1.56 5.84 -10.37
CA ALA A 87 -1.99 5.94 -11.75
C ALA A 87 -1.44 7.19 -12.47
N PRO A 88 -1.06 7.06 -13.75
CA PRO A 88 -0.55 8.19 -14.55
C PRO A 88 -1.61 9.24 -14.89
N SER A 89 -2.89 8.89 -14.77
CA SER A 89 -4.03 9.71 -15.19
C SER A 89 -4.20 11.01 -14.41
N PHE A 90 -3.70 11.07 -13.15
CA PHE A 90 -3.81 12.25 -12.30
C PHE A 90 -2.62 12.36 -11.34
N SER A 91 -2.29 13.58 -10.90
CA SER A 91 -1.13 13.81 -10.03
C SER A 91 -1.30 13.18 -8.66
N GLY A 92 -0.27 12.48 -8.17
CA GLY A 92 -0.12 12.04 -6.78
C GLY A 92 0.90 12.86 -5.99
N LYS A 93 1.23 14.09 -6.46
CA LYS A 93 2.21 14.97 -5.82
C LYS A 93 1.53 15.98 -4.88
N ASP A 94 2.16 16.25 -3.75
CA ASP A 94 1.70 17.22 -2.73
C ASP A 94 0.28 16.90 -2.23
N VAL A 95 0.00 15.63 -1.99
CA VAL A 95 -1.28 15.12 -1.50
C VAL A 95 -1.64 15.79 -0.17
N LYS A 96 -2.90 16.25 -0.05
CA LYS A 96 -3.44 16.90 1.15
C LYS A 96 -4.57 16.06 1.74
N PRO A 97 -4.26 15.08 2.60
CA PRO A 97 -5.28 14.23 3.19
C PRO A 97 -6.25 15.02 4.08
N GLN A 98 -7.55 14.72 3.96
CA GLN A 98 -8.61 15.29 4.77
C GLN A 98 -9.36 14.18 5.50
N PHE A 99 -9.77 14.44 6.75
CA PHE A 99 -10.58 13.52 7.53
C PHE A 99 -12.03 14.00 7.59
N ILE A 100 -12.94 13.16 7.16
CA ILE A 100 -14.39 13.36 7.30
C ILE A 100 -14.85 12.38 8.35
N ARG A 101 -15.04 12.89 9.57
CA ARG A 101 -15.44 12.08 10.74
C ARG A 101 -16.96 11.98 10.79
N ASP A 102 -17.43 10.81 11.26
CA ASP A 102 -18.86 10.53 11.41
C ASP A 102 -19.65 10.92 10.15
N TYR A 103 -19.17 10.42 9.00
CA TYR A 103 -19.72 10.76 7.69
C TYR A 103 -21.25 10.59 7.68
N ASP A 104 -21.97 11.58 7.23
CA ASP A 104 -23.44 11.69 7.31
C ASP A 104 -24.18 11.11 6.08
N GLY A 105 -23.48 10.48 5.15
CA GLY A 105 -24.06 9.91 3.94
C GLY A 105 -24.39 10.93 2.84
N GLN A 106 -24.01 12.21 3.00
CA GLN A 106 -24.28 13.28 2.04
C GLN A 106 -23.09 13.53 1.09
N ASP A 107 -23.29 14.48 0.15
CA ASP A 107 -22.23 14.93 -0.75
C ASP A 107 -21.07 15.55 0.04
N ILE A 108 -19.84 15.22 -0.35
CA ILE A 108 -18.62 15.70 0.29
C ILE A 108 -18.02 16.86 -0.51
N CYS A 109 -17.90 18.03 0.11
CA CYS A 109 -17.15 19.13 -0.48
C CYS A 109 -15.65 18.95 -0.22
N LEU A 110 -14.91 18.53 -1.24
CA LEU A 110 -13.46 18.35 -1.16
C LEU A 110 -12.71 19.68 -1.19
N ASN A 111 -13.15 20.61 -2.05
CA ASN A 111 -12.53 21.93 -2.22
C ASN A 111 -13.58 22.98 -2.57
N ARG A 112 -13.82 23.90 -1.65
CA ARG A 112 -14.82 24.95 -1.85
C ARG A 112 -14.38 26.03 -2.84
N GLU A 113 -13.08 26.33 -2.88
CA GLU A 113 -12.54 27.38 -3.75
C GLU A 113 -12.59 26.96 -5.22
N GLN A 114 -12.41 25.67 -5.48
CA GLN A 114 -12.40 25.08 -6.83
C GLN A 114 -13.73 24.39 -7.18
N ASP A 115 -14.72 24.43 -6.28
CA ASP A 115 -16.03 23.76 -6.44
C ASP A 115 -15.92 22.25 -6.74
N ILE A 116 -14.98 21.56 -6.04
CA ILE A 116 -14.77 20.14 -6.21
C ILE A 116 -15.60 19.37 -5.18
N TRP A 117 -16.45 18.48 -5.66
CA TRP A 117 -17.36 17.68 -4.85
C TRP A 117 -17.27 16.20 -5.20
N MET A 118 -17.40 15.36 -4.20
CA MET A 118 -17.70 13.94 -4.34
C MET A 118 -19.18 13.75 -4.04
N ARG A 119 -19.98 13.53 -5.10
CA ARG A 119 -21.42 13.49 -4.99
C ARG A 119 -21.91 12.05 -4.81
N THR A 120 -22.87 11.86 -3.92
CA THR A 120 -23.50 10.54 -3.70
C THR A 120 -24.31 10.07 -4.92
N ALA A 121 -24.70 10.97 -5.81
CA ALA A 121 -25.33 10.65 -7.08
C ALA A 121 -24.36 9.98 -8.07
N ASP A 122 -23.07 10.43 -8.07
CA ASP A 122 -22.01 9.90 -8.93
C ASP A 122 -21.35 8.66 -8.29
N PHE A 123 -21.30 8.63 -6.95
CA PHE A 123 -20.69 7.57 -6.14
C PHE A 123 -21.70 7.03 -5.11
N PRO A 124 -22.71 6.25 -5.52
CA PRO A 124 -23.79 5.80 -4.63
C PRO A 124 -23.32 4.93 -3.46
N ASP A 125 -22.18 4.24 -3.62
CA ASP A 125 -21.59 3.39 -2.59
C ASP A 125 -21.08 4.19 -1.37
N LEU A 126 -20.88 5.49 -1.49
CA LEU A 126 -20.54 6.37 -0.37
C LEU A 126 -21.53 6.23 0.79
N LYS A 127 -22.80 6.00 0.51
CA LYS A 127 -23.86 5.85 1.54
C LYS A 127 -23.61 4.66 2.46
N ALA A 128 -22.89 3.65 2.01
CA ALA A 128 -22.54 2.49 2.85
C ALA A 128 -21.53 2.84 3.97
N TYR A 129 -20.91 3.99 3.88
CA TYR A 129 -19.89 4.46 4.84
C TYR A 129 -20.44 5.47 5.85
N GLU A 130 -21.75 5.66 5.94
CA GLU A 130 -22.37 6.50 6.97
C GLU A 130 -21.92 6.10 8.38
N GLY A 131 -21.60 7.08 9.21
CA GLY A 131 -21.05 6.88 10.55
C GLY A 131 -19.57 6.45 10.59
N LYS A 132 -18.91 6.33 9.43
CA LYS A 132 -17.47 6.01 9.36
C LYS A 132 -16.63 7.29 9.26
N THR A 133 -15.34 7.14 9.54
CA THR A 133 -14.36 8.18 9.21
C THR A 133 -13.79 7.88 7.82
N LEU A 134 -13.90 8.84 6.90
CA LEU A 134 -13.32 8.75 5.57
C LEU A 134 -12.04 9.57 5.51
N ILE A 135 -11.09 9.13 4.68
CA ILE A 135 -9.89 9.88 4.32
C ILE A 135 -9.99 10.20 2.84
N THR A 136 -9.96 11.47 2.50
CA THR A 136 -10.02 11.99 1.12
C THR A 136 -8.85 12.93 0.86
N THR A 137 -8.72 13.42 -0.37
CA THR A 137 -7.89 14.60 -0.68
C THR A 137 -8.74 15.85 -0.79
N ASP A 138 -8.08 16.99 -1.09
CA ASP A 138 -8.77 18.21 -1.50
C ASP A 138 -9.28 18.18 -2.96
N GLY A 139 -9.22 17.03 -3.62
CA GLY A 139 -9.64 16.83 -5.01
C GLY A 139 -8.69 17.38 -6.06
N THR A 140 -7.55 17.98 -5.67
CA THR A 140 -6.53 18.47 -6.61
C THR A 140 -5.48 17.42 -6.95
N THR A 141 -5.50 16.28 -6.24
CA THR A 141 -4.60 15.13 -6.46
C THR A 141 -5.36 13.82 -6.26
N LEU A 142 -4.77 12.71 -6.71
CA LEU A 142 -5.11 11.39 -6.17
C LEU A 142 -4.78 11.35 -4.66
N LEU A 143 -5.49 10.50 -3.90
CA LEU A 143 -5.06 10.15 -2.55
C LEU A 143 -3.88 9.17 -2.60
N GLY A 144 -3.92 8.23 -3.56
CA GLY A 144 -2.95 7.15 -3.66
C GLY A 144 -3.21 6.03 -2.64
N ALA A 145 -4.48 5.90 -2.16
CA ALA A 145 -4.86 4.77 -1.31
C ALA A 145 -4.74 3.44 -2.05
N ASP A 146 -4.95 3.45 -3.33
CA ASP A 146 -4.60 2.41 -4.28
C ASP A 146 -3.13 2.59 -4.71
N ASP A 147 -2.16 1.73 -4.27
CA ASP A 147 -2.36 0.66 -3.25
C ASP A 147 -1.50 0.92 -1.98
N LYS A 148 -1.26 2.19 -1.65
CA LYS A 148 -0.52 2.54 -0.42
C LYS A 148 -1.30 2.18 0.86
N ALA A 149 -2.61 1.91 0.75
CA ALA A 149 -3.38 1.36 1.87
C ALA A 149 -2.96 -0.08 2.13
N GLY A 150 -2.87 -0.92 1.11
CA GLY A 150 -2.35 -2.28 1.23
C GLY A 150 -0.91 -2.31 1.76
N ILE A 151 -0.05 -1.39 1.29
CA ILE A 151 1.30 -1.24 1.87
C ILE A 151 1.22 -0.94 3.37
N ALA A 152 0.38 0.01 3.79
CA ALA A 152 0.24 0.38 5.21
C ALA A 152 -0.27 -0.78 6.07
N GLU A 153 -1.20 -1.57 5.55
CA GLU A 153 -1.72 -2.78 6.20
C GLU A 153 -0.64 -3.85 6.34
N ILE A 154 0.10 -4.16 5.28
CA ILE A 154 1.19 -5.13 5.27
C ILE A 154 2.30 -4.71 6.23
N MET A 155 2.69 -3.44 6.23
CA MET A 155 3.72 -2.91 7.13
C MET A 155 3.28 -2.92 8.60
N THR A 156 1.99 -2.66 8.86
CA THR A 156 1.43 -2.75 10.22
C THR A 156 1.36 -4.20 10.70
N MET A 157 0.98 -5.13 9.82
CA MET A 157 1.04 -6.57 10.08
C MET A 157 2.47 -7.02 10.39
N ALA A 158 3.46 -6.56 9.60
CA ALA A 158 4.86 -6.88 9.83
C ALA A 158 5.36 -6.39 11.20
N ALA A 159 5.03 -5.14 11.55
CA ALA A 159 5.35 -4.58 12.86
C ALA A 159 4.73 -5.40 14.00
N TYR A 160 3.48 -5.84 13.83
CA TYR A 160 2.80 -6.69 14.81
C TYR A 160 3.53 -8.01 15.02
N PHE A 161 3.78 -8.80 13.98
CA PHE A 161 4.42 -10.11 14.13
C PHE A 161 5.86 -10.02 14.63
N LEU A 162 6.62 -9.03 14.19
CA LEU A 162 8.00 -8.81 14.66
C LEU A 162 8.04 -8.31 16.11
N GLY A 163 7.03 -7.55 16.55
CA GLY A 163 6.89 -7.06 17.92
C GLY A 163 6.31 -8.10 18.91
N HIS A 164 5.70 -9.19 18.43
CA HIS A 164 4.99 -10.18 19.23
C HIS A 164 5.49 -11.62 18.98
N PRO A 165 6.71 -11.96 19.40
CA PRO A 165 7.30 -13.28 19.13
C PRO A 165 6.53 -14.45 19.77
N GLU A 166 5.64 -14.18 20.71
CA GLU A 166 4.74 -15.16 21.30
C GLU A 166 3.64 -15.62 20.34
N VAL A 167 3.28 -14.79 19.33
CA VAL A 167 2.30 -15.15 18.30
C VAL A 167 2.96 -16.06 17.28
N LYS A 168 2.52 -17.31 17.22
CA LYS A 168 3.10 -18.32 16.31
C LYS A 168 2.61 -18.15 14.89
N HIS A 169 3.53 -18.13 13.94
CA HIS A 169 3.26 -17.99 12.51
C HIS A 169 4.27 -18.74 11.65
N GLY A 170 3.90 -19.07 10.43
CA GLY A 170 4.80 -19.56 9.40
C GLY A 170 5.66 -18.43 8.81
N THR A 171 6.43 -18.74 7.80
CA THR A 171 7.17 -17.73 7.05
C THR A 171 6.20 -16.76 6.37
N ILE A 172 6.43 -15.45 6.55
CA ILE A 172 5.68 -14.39 5.87
C ILE A 172 6.64 -13.69 4.90
N CYS A 173 6.31 -13.70 3.61
CA CYS A 173 7.04 -13.03 2.56
C CYS A 173 6.33 -11.72 2.22
N ILE A 174 7.08 -10.63 2.08
CA ILE A 174 6.55 -9.30 1.76
C ILE A 174 7.15 -8.85 0.45
N GLY A 175 6.31 -8.41 -0.49
CA GLY A 175 6.70 -7.86 -1.77
C GLY A 175 6.01 -6.53 -2.05
N PHE A 176 6.77 -5.50 -2.46
CA PHE A 176 6.18 -4.27 -2.99
C PHE A 176 6.64 -4.07 -4.42
N THR A 177 5.69 -3.80 -5.32
CA THR A 177 5.93 -3.75 -6.76
C THR A 177 5.83 -2.31 -7.29
N PRO A 178 6.65 -1.95 -8.28
CA PRO A 178 6.44 -0.74 -9.08
C PRO A 178 5.48 -1.03 -10.25
N ASP A 179 5.02 0.03 -10.93
CA ASP A 179 4.41 0.02 -12.27
C ASP A 179 3.19 -0.91 -12.45
N GLU A 180 2.41 -1.16 -11.40
CA GLU A 180 1.17 -1.94 -11.51
C GLU A 180 0.14 -1.21 -12.36
N GLU A 181 -0.02 0.10 -12.16
CA GLU A 181 -1.00 0.98 -12.79
C GLU A 181 -0.79 1.18 -14.30
N VAL A 182 0.37 0.76 -14.79
CA VAL A 182 0.69 0.70 -16.23
C VAL A 182 0.83 -0.75 -16.73
N GLY A 183 0.32 -1.71 -15.94
CA GLY A 183 0.23 -3.13 -16.31
C GLY A 183 1.55 -3.89 -16.28
N ARG A 184 2.58 -3.39 -15.60
CA ARG A 184 3.94 -3.97 -15.58
C ARG A 184 4.42 -4.43 -14.21
N GLY A 185 3.53 -4.45 -13.21
CA GLY A 185 3.86 -4.82 -11.84
C GLY A 185 4.51 -6.19 -11.67
N ALA A 186 4.23 -7.13 -12.58
CA ALA A 186 4.77 -8.48 -12.52
C ALA A 186 6.04 -8.70 -13.38
N ASP A 187 6.39 -7.80 -14.31
CA ASP A 187 7.41 -8.01 -15.34
C ASP A 187 8.80 -8.41 -14.82
N GLY A 188 9.19 -7.84 -13.69
CA GLY A 188 10.49 -8.12 -13.07
C GLY A 188 10.39 -8.74 -11.68
N PHE A 189 9.21 -9.24 -11.29
CA PHE A 189 9.01 -9.83 -9.97
C PHE A 189 9.75 -11.18 -9.85
N ASP A 190 10.64 -11.27 -8.87
CA ASP A 190 11.43 -12.48 -8.59
C ASP A 190 10.60 -13.50 -7.79
N VAL A 191 9.78 -14.27 -8.51
CA VAL A 191 8.87 -15.27 -7.91
C VAL A 191 9.63 -16.31 -7.10
N ASP A 192 10.73 -16.84 -7.65
CA ASP A 192 11.54 -17.87 -6.98
C ASP A 192 12.21 -17.32 -5.73
N GLY A 193 12.81 -16.13 -5.81
CA GLY A 193 13.45 -15.47 -4.68
C GLY A 193 12.48 -14.86 -3.68
N PHE A 194 11.21 -14.68 -4.03
CA PHE A 194 10.15 -14.30 -3.10
C PHE A 194 9.80 -15.43 -2.14
N GLY A 195 9.75 -16.67 -2.63
CA GLY A 195 9.74 -17.88 -1.81
C GLY A 195 8.43 -18.15 -1.05
N ALA A 196 7.31 -17.59 -1.47
CA ALA A 196 6.00 -17.88 -0.90
C ALA A 196 5.34 -19.07 -1.61
N ASP A 197 4.75 -20.00 -0.84
CA ASP A 197 3.94 -21.10 -1.40
C ASP A 197 2.60 -20.59 -1.93
N VAL A 198 2.03 -19.58 -1.26
CA VAL A 198 0.78 -18.88 -1.65
C VAL A 198 0.96 -17.39 -1.38
N ALA A 199 0.51 -16.56 -2.30
CA ALA A 199 0.55 -15.11 -2.12
C ALA A 199 -0.83 -14.46 -2.35
N TYR A 200 -1.05 -13.36 -1.63
CA TYR A 200 -2.19 -12.46 -1.79
C TYR A 200 -1.67 -11.12 -2.30
N THR A 201 -2.23 -10.66 -3.40
CA THR A 201 -2.04 -9.29 -3.90
C THR A 201 -3.23 -8.45 -3.46
N CYS A 202 -2.95 -7.29 -2.85
CA CYS A 202 -3.98 -6.34 -2.51
C CYS A 202 -4.60 -5.79 -3.81
N LEU A 203 -5.93 -5.58 -3.81
CA LEU A 203 -6.76 -5.03 -4.90
C LEU A 203 -6.83 -5.84 -6.20
N LEU A 204 -6.02 -6.88 -6.40
CA LEU A 204 -6.14 -7.76 -7.54
C LEU A 204 -7.26 -8.79 -7.29
N TYR A 205 -8.49 -8.38 -7.58
CA TYR A 205 -9.60 -9.31 -7.67
C TYR A 205 -9.62 -9.91 -9.07
N THR A 206 -9.21 -11.18 -9.19
CA THR A 206 -9.44 -11.92 -10.43
C THR A 206 -10.93 -12.18 -10.56
N SER A 207 -11.58 -11.45 -11.43
CA SER A 207 -12.91 -11.80 -11.91
C SER A 207 -12.87 -13.19 -12.56
N PRO A 208 -13.82 -14.09 -12.26
CA PRO A 208 -13.87 -15.42 -12.90
C PRO A 208 -14.13 -15.33 -14.40
#